data_58d42544ae5312da898bc141445af1cd
#
_entry.id   58d42544ae5312da898bc141445af1cd
#
_cell.length_a   1.000
_cell.length_b   1.000
_cell.length_c   1.000
_cell.angle_alpha   90.00
_cell.angle_beta   90.00
_cell.angle_gamma   90.00
#
_symmetry.space_group_name_H-M   'P 1'
#
loop_
_entity.id
_entity.type
_entity.pdbx_description
1 polymer ?
#
loop_
_entity_poly.entity_id
_entity_poly.type
_entity_poly.pdbx_seq_one_letter_code
_entity_poly.pdbx_strand_id
1 'polypeptide(L)'
;MCEETKTRVLFVCLGNICRSPMAACVFRHLAREKGVDDQWVIHSAGIGGWYVGGPGDNRMLMTLKKHKVTAEHRVRQIRESDFHEFDVIFGMDEENVRDLTKMAPKSCKAKIELFGEHDPKGEKIIRDPYYDTDLKGFEHVFEQCMRCSKAVLDNGIY
;
A
#
# COMPACT_ATOMS: atom_id res chain seq x y z
N MET A 1 16.41 15.66 23.16
CA MET A 1 15.13 15.03 22.80
C MET A 1 15.36 14.02 21.71
N CYS A 2 15.06 12.77 22.00
CA CYS A 2 15.10 11.74 20.96
C CYS A 2 13.88 11.93 20.05
N GLU A 3 14.10 12.20 18.77
CA GLU A 3 13.01 12.06 17.80
C GLU A 3 12.62 10.59 17.77
N GLU A 4 11.36 10.29 18.06
CA GLU A 4 10.85 8.95 17.89
C GLU A 4 10.97 8.56 16.42
N THR A 5 11.67 7.47 16.17
CA THR A 5 11.82 6.96 14.81
C THR A 5 10.49 6.40 14.34
N LYS A 6 9.93 7.00 13.30
CA LYS A 6 8.69 6.53 12.68
C LYS A 6 8.94 5.26 11.89
N THR A 7 7.98 4.37 11.89
CA THR A 7 7.98 3.20 10.99
C THR A 7 7.55 3.66 9.60
N ARG A 8 8.33 3.33 8.58
CA ARG A 8 8.15 3.80 7.21
C ARG A 8 7.67 2.65 6.32
N VAL A 9 6.47 2.77 5.78
CA VAL A 9 5.84 1.75 4.96
C VAL A 9 5.52 2.28 3.57
N LEU A 10 5.86 1.49 2.55
CA LEU A 10 5.56 1.78 1.15
C LEU A 10 4.69 0.67 0.56
N PHE A 11 3.55 1.03 0.01
CA PHE A 11 2.67 0.11 -0.70
C PHE A 11 2.92 0.21 -2.20
N VAL A 12 3.11 -0.92 -2.87
CA VAL A 12 3.48 -0.96 -4.30
C VAL A 12 2.56 -1.90 -5.07
N CYS A 13 2.04 -1.42 -6.19
CA CYS A 13 1.37 -2.25 -7.19
C CYS A 13 1.91 -1.90 -8.57
N LEU A 14 1.31 -2.43 -9.63
CA LEU A 14 1.85 -2.24 -10.98
C LEU A 14 1.86 -0.76 -11.41
N GLY A 15 0.72 -0.09 -11.36
CA GLY A 15 0.56 1.28 -11.88
C GLY A 15 0.32 2.37 -10.85
N ASN A 16 0.19 2.03 -9.58
CA ASN A 16 -0.12 2.98 -8.49
C ASN A 16 -1.46 3.73 -8.68
N ILE A 17 -2.44 3.06 -9.26
CA ILE A 17 -3.77 3.69 -9.49
C ILE A 17 -4.93 2.98 -8.78
N CYS A 18 -4.78 1.71 -8.40
CA CYS A 18 -5.86 0.92 -7.77
C CYS A 18 -5.47 0.41 -6.39
N ARG A 19 -4.66 -0.64 -6.33
CA ARG A 19 -4.39 -1.40 -5.10
C ARG A 19 -3.52 -0.65 -4.09
N SER A 20 -2.36 -0.20 -4.50
CA SER A 20 -1.42 0.45 -3.57
C SER A 20 -1.93 1.79 -3.03
N PRO A 21 -2.60 2.65 -3.83
CA PRO A 21 -3.16 3.86 -3.26
C PRO A 21 -4.31 3.57 -2.30
N MET A 22 -5.13 2.56 -2.58
CA MET A 22 -6.18 2.14 -1.65
C MET A 22 -5.58 1.66 -0.33
N ALA A 23 -4.55 0.83 -0.39
CA ALA A 23 -3.85 0.34 0.80
C ALA A 23 -3.29 1.50 1.64
N ALA A 24 -2.60 2.44 1.00
CA ALA A 24 -2.04 3.60 1.70
C ALA A 24 -3.11 4.47 2.36
N CYS A 25 -4.20 4.77 1.65
CA CYS A 25 -5.29 5.60 2.17
C CYS A 25 -6.01 4.90 3.33
N VAL A 26 -6.29 3.60 3.20
CA VAL A 26 -6.93 2.80 4.26
C VAL A 26 -6.03 2.70 5.49
N PHE A 27 -4.75 2.42 5.29
CA PHE A 27 -3.79 2.33 6.38
C PHE A 27 -3.70 3.65 7.15
N ARG A 28 -3.60 4.75 6.44
CA ARG A 28 -3.56 6.10 7.03
C ARG A 28 -4.84 6.42 7.81
N HIS A 29 -5.99 6.06 7.25
CA HIS A 29 -7.28 6.25 7.89
C HIS A 29 -7.36 5.50 9.23
N LEU A 30 -6.98 4.23 9.24
CA LEU A 30 -7.01 3.40 10.44
C LEU A 30 -5.96 3.85 11.47
N ALA A 31 -4.78 4.29 11.02
CA ALA A 31 -3.77 4.84 11.90
C ALA A 31 -4.26 6.11 12.61
N ARG A 32 -4.98 6.98 11.90
CA ARG A 32 -5.60 8.18 12.45
C ARG A 32 -6.69 7.84 13.46
N GLU A 33 -7.55 6.88 13.14
CA GLU A 33 -8.60 6.43 14.07
C GLU A 33 -8.02 5.87 15.38
N LYS A 34 -6.89 5.17 15.26
CA LYS A 34 -6.19 4.61 16.41
C LYS A 34 -5.36 5.65 17.18
N GLY A 35 -5.17 6.83 16.60
CA GLY A 35 -4.37 7.90 17.20
C GLY A 35 -2.87 7.67 17.12
N VAL A 36 -2.40 6.86 16.16
CA VAL A 36 -0.98 6.49 15.99
C VAL A 36 -0.39 6.94 14.65
N ASP A 37 -1.10 7.78 13.91
CA ASP A 37 -0.65 8.24 12.58
C ASP A 37 0.67 9.01 12.62
N ASP A 38 0.99 9.64 13.75
CA ASP A 38 2.27 10.31 13.97
C ASP A 38 3.45 9.34 14.13
N GLN A 39 3.18 8.05 14.30
CA GLN A 39 4.21 7.01 14.43
C GLN A 39 4.57 6.35 13.10
N TRP A 40 3.89 6.72 12.01
CA TRP A 40 4.03 6.09 10.70
C TRP A 40 4.31 7.09 9.60
N VAL A 41 5.18 6.71 8.65
CA VAL A 41 5.31 7.37 7.35
C VAL A 41 4.73 6.41 6.31
N ILE A 42 3.70 6.85 5.59
CA ILE A 42 2.88 5.99 4.72
C ILE A 42 2.89 6.55 3.31
N HIS A 43 3.46 5.79 2.36
CA HIS A 43 3.50 6.18 0.95
C HIS A 43 3.06 5.03 0.07
N SER A 44 2.80 5.33 -1.21
CA SER A 44 2.57 4.34 -2.25
C SER A 44 3.30 4.71 -3.53
N ALA A 45 3.58 3.71 -4.36
CA ALA A 45 4.26 3.89 -5.64
C ALA A 45 3.87 2.76 -6.60
N GLY A 46 4.16 2.94 -7.88
CA GLY A 46 3.97 1.92 -8.91
C GLY A 46 5.30 1.37 -9.40
N ILE A 47 5.28 0.12 -9.84
CA ILE A 47 6.42 -0.48 -10.57
C ILE A 47 6.65 0.31 -11.86
N GLY A 48 5.59 0.59 -12.61
CA GLY A 48 5.64 1.40 -13.83
C GLY A 48 5.23 2.84 -13.62
N GLY A 49 5.57 3.69 -14.58
CA GLY A 49 5.34 5.13 -14.50
C GLY A 49 4.24 5.67 -15.43
N TRP A 50 3.37 4.81 -15.96
CA TRP A 50 2.39 5.19 -16.99
C TRP A 50 1.45 6.31 -16.56
N TYR A 51 1.12 6.40 -15.27
CA TYR A 51 0.09 7.31 -14.75
C TYR A 51 0.65 8.39 -13.83
N VAL A 52 1.96 8.58 -13.80
CA VAL A 52 2.63 9.53 -12.88
C VAL A 52 1.97 10.91 -12.93
N GLY A 53 1.70 11.45 -11.75
CA GLY A 53 1.06 12.76 -11.56
C GLY A 53 -0.46 12.73 -11.51
N GLY A 54 -1.10 11.61 -11.86
CA GLY A 54 -2.54 11.48 -11.86
C GLY A 54 -3.14 11.20 -10.47
N PRO A 55 -4.47 11.25 -10.37
CA PRO A 55 -5.17 11.07 -9.09
C PRO A 55 -5.47 9.60 -8.73
N GLY A 56 -5.20 8.67 -9.63
CA GLY A 56 -5.59 7.27 -9.49
C GLY A 56 -6.89 6.93 -10.22
N ASP A 57 -7.27 5.66 -10.18
CA ASP A 57 -8.48 5.17 -10.85
C ASP A 57 -9.73 5.71 -10.16
N ASN A 58 -10.70 6.20 -10.95
CA ASN A 58 -11.94 6.76 -10.42
C ASN A 58 -12.73 5.77 -9.56
N ARG A 59 -12.70 4.48 -9.91
CA ARG A 59 -13.42 3.44 -9.16
C ARG A 59 -12.79 3.24 -7.78
N MET A 60 -11.46 3.35 -7.69
CA MET A 60 -10.74 3.33 -6.41
C MET A 60 -11.14 4.53 -5.56
N LEU A 61 -11.15 5.72 -6.13
CA LEU A 61 -11.55 6.94 -5.45
C LEU A 61 -13.00 6.89 -4.97
N MET A 62 -13.91 6.36 -5.80
CA MET A 62 -15.31 6.16 -5.46
C MET A 62 -15.49 5.19 -4.29
N THR A 63 -14.74 4.10 -4.28
CA THR A 63 -14.78 3.11 -3.22
C THR A 63 -14.35 3.71 -1.88
N LEU A 64 -13.25 4.46 -1.88
CA LEU A 64 -12.79 5.16 -0.68
C LEU A 64 -13.84 6.15 -0.17
N LYS A 65 -14.40 6.94 -1.07
CA LYS A 65 -15.43 7.93 -0.73
C LYS A 65 -16.67 7.28 -0.13
N LYS A 66 -17.12 6.17 -0.70
CA LYS A 66 -18.26 5.39 -0.18
C LYS A 66 -18.05 4.97 1.26
N HIS A 67 -16.83 4.61 1.63
CA HIS A 67 -16.46 4.19 2.98
C HIS A 67 -15.97 5.34 3.87
N LYS A 68 -16.10 6.57 3.40
CA LYS A 68 -15.70 7.80 4.12
C LYS A 68 -14.19 7.81 4.47
N VAL A 69 -13.38 7.25 3.61
CA VAL A 69 -11.92 7.30 3.69
C VAL A 69 -11.42 8.39 2.77
N THR A 70 -10.64 9.33 3.31
CA THR A 70 -10.07 10.42 2.54
C THR A 70 -9.04 9.90 1.53
N ALA A 71 -9.21 10.26 0.26
CA ALA A 71 -8.29 9.90 -0.81
C ALA A 71 -7.20 10.97 -0.93
N GLU A 72 -6.07 10.75 -0.28
CA GLU A 72 -4.86 11.57 -0.40
C GLU A 72 -3.88 10.83 -1.29
N HIS A 73 -3.93 11.07 -2.61
CA HIS A 73 -3.12 10.29 -3.54
C HIS A 73 -2.69 11.08 -4.77
N ARG A 74 -1.44 10.90 -5.12
CA ARG A 74 -0.85 11.32 -6.39
C ARG A 74 0.07 10.21 -6.87
N VAL A 75 -0.16 9.75 -8.08
CA VAL A 75 0.60 8.62 -8.65
C VAL A 75 2.07 8.98 -8.78
N ARG A 76 2.94 8.09 -8.30
CA ARG A 76 4.38 8.16 -8.53
C ARG A 76 4.96 6.77 -8.84
N GLN A 77 6.12 6.76 -9.46
CA GLN A 77 6.86 5.54 -9.71
C GLN A 77 7.85 5.27 -8.58
N ILE A 78 8.10 4.00 -8.30
CA ILE A 78 9.14 3.58 -7.35
C ILE A 78 10.52 4.02 -7.84
N ARG A 79 11.41 4.34 -6.91
CA ARG A 79 12.79 4.77 -7.20
C ARG A 79 13.75 4.07 -6.25
N GLU A 80 15.03 4.10 -6.60
CA GLU A 80 16.06 3.40 -5.83
C GLU A 80 16.12 3.84 -4.36
N SER A 81 15.94 5.13 -4.09
CA SER A 81 15.94 5.66 -2.73
C SER A 81 14.87 5.04 -1.84
N ASP A 82 13.75 4.57 -2.39
CA ASP A 82 12.68 3.92 -1.64
C ASP A 82 13.19 2.67 -0.90
N PHE A 83 14.09 1.92 -1.52
CA PHE A 83 14.64 0.69 -0.94
C PHE A 83 15.56 0.96 0.26
N HIS A 84 16.04 2.18 0.39
CA HIS A 84 16.91 2.61 1.51
C HIS A 84 16.12 3.36 2.59
N GLU A 85 15.01 3.99 2.23
CA GLU A 85 14.25 4.86 3.11
C GLU A 85 13.14 4.15 3.89
N PHE A 86 12.54 3.11 3.31
CA PHE A 86 11.42 2.42 3.93
C PHE A 86 11.87 1.20 4.73
N ASP A 87 11.14 0.92 5.81
CA ASP A 87 11.37 -0.27 6.64
C ASP A 87 10.77 -1.51 6.00
N VAL A 88 9.60 -1.34 5.37
CA VAL A 88 8.95 -2.40 4.62
C VAL A 88 8.34 -1.86 3.33
N ILE A 89 8.44 -2.65 2.28
CA ILE A 89 7.78 -2.41 1.00
C ILE A 89 6.81 -3.57 0.76
N PHE A 90 5.53 -3.27 0.76
CA PHE A 90 4.47 -4.25 0.56
C PHE A 90 4.06 -4.32 -0.91
N GLY A 91 4.23 -5.48 -1.54
CA GLY A 91 3.62 -5.79 -2.83
C GLY A 91 2.21 -6.34 -2.62
N MET A 92 1.37 -6.19 -3.63
CA MET A 92 -0.03 -6.63 -3.55
C MET A 92 -0.19 -8.08 -4.01
N ASP A 93 0.67 -8.52 -4.92
CA ASP A 93 0.69 -9.88 -5.44
C ASP A 93 2.13 -10.38 -5.60
N GLU A 94 2.28 -11.64 -5.98
CA GLU A 94 3.59 -12.26 -6.13
C GLU A 94 4.42 -11.62 -7.25
N GLU A 95 3.78 -11.16 -8.31
CA GLU A 95 4.47 -10.47 -9.41
C GLU A 95 5.07 -9.15 -8.93
N ASN A 96 4.33 -8.37 -8.13
CA ASN A 96 4.87 -7.16 -7.52
C ASN A 96 6.11 -7.47 -6.67
N VAL A 97 6.04 -8.50 -5.84
CA VAL A 97 7.16 -8.89 -4.97
C VAL A 97 8.37 -9.34 -5.79
N ARG A 98 8.15 -10.12 -6.86
CA ARG A 98 9.24 -10.53 -7.77
C ARG A 98 9.92 -9.33 -8.41
N ASP A 99 9.13 -8.40 -8.94
CA ASP A 99 9.65 -7.20 -9.59
C ASP A 99 10.43 -6.33 -8.59
N LEU A 100 9.87 -6.12 -7.40
CA LEU A 100 10.53 -5.37 -6.34
C LEU A 100 11.85 -6.01 -5.94
N THR A 101 11.89 -7.33 -5.81
CA THR A 101 13.10 -8.07 -5.45
C THR A 101 14.19 -7.90 -6.51
N LYS A 102 13.80 -7.92 -7.80
CA LYS A 102 14.74 -7.70 -8.90
C LYS A 102 15.27 -6.26 -8.95
N MET A 103 14.42 -5.30 -8.62
CA MET A 103 14.77 -3.88 -8.65
C MET A 103 15.63 -3.47 -7.44
N ALA A 104 15.53 -4.20 -6.34
CA ALA A 104 16.20 -3.84 -5.08
C ALA A 104 17.71 -3.85 -5.26
N PRO A 105 18.41 -2.77 -4.83
CA PRO A 105 19.86 -2.77 -4.81
C PRO A 105 20.41 -3.74 -3.74
N LYS A 106 21.66 -4.13 -3.87
CA LYS A 106 22.31 -5.05 -2.91
C LYS A 106 22.29 -4.53 -1.47
N SER A 107 22.32 -3.21 -1.32
CA SER A 107 22.29 -2.53 -0.03
C SER A 107 20.87 -2.20 0.45
N CYS A 108 19.86 -2.88 -0.08
CA CYS A 108 18.47 -2.66 0.29
C CYS A 108 18.24 -2.83 1.79
N LYS A 109 17.74 -1.79 2.43
CA LYS A 109 17.33 -1.81 3.85
C LYS A 109 15.92 -2.40 4.01
N ALA A 110 15.02 -2.09 3.07
CA ALA A 110 13.61 -2.44 3.17
C ALA A 110 13.39 -3.94 3.11
N LYS A 111 12.50 -4.44 3.97
CA LYS A 111 11.95 -5.79 3.86
C LYS A 111 10.90 -5.76 2.76
N ILE A 112 10.95 -6.69 1.82
CA ILE A 112 9.99 -6.80 0.72
C ILE A 112 9.09 -8.00 0.99
N GLU A 113 7.77 -7.79 1.10
CA GLU A 113 6.83 -8.87 1.39
C GLU A 113 5.44 -8.57 0.82
N LEU A 114 4.59 -9.60 0.82
CA LEU A 114 3.18 -9.46 0.45
C LEU A 114 2.41 -8.79 1.60
N PHE A 115 1.63 -7.77 1.27
CA PHE A 115 0.73 -7.15 2.25
C PHE A 115 -0.30 -8.15 2.78
N GLY A 116 -0.80 -9.01 1.90
CA GLY A 116 -1.78 -10.05 2.24
C GLY A 116 -1.28 -11.12 3.21
N GLU A 117 0.02 -11.22 3.45
CA GLU A 117 0.55 -12.11 4.51
C GLU A 117 0.00 -11.73 5.89
N HIS A 118 -0.42 -10.49 6.07
CA HIS A 118 -0.98 -10.00 7.33
C HIS A 118 -2.49 -10.20 7.43
N ASP A 119 -3.14 -10.77 6.41
CA ASP A 119 -4.58 -10.99 6.44
C ASP A 119 -4.94 -12.13 7.40
N PRO A 120 -5.71 -11.84 8.47
CA PRO A 120 -6.13 -12.89 9.40
C PRO A 120 -7.05 -13.94 8.76
N LYS A 121 -7.66 -13.62 7.61
CA LYS A 121 -8.45 -14.59 6.82
C LYS A 121 -7.61 -15.42 5.87
N GLY A 122 -6.31 -15.11 5.74
CA GLY A 122 -5.39 -15.87 4.89
C GLY A 122 -5.48 -15.60 3.39
N GLU A 123 -6.11 -14.51 2.97
CA GLU A 123 -6.09 -14.08 1.57
C GLU A 123 -4.78 -13.32 1.28
N LYS A 124 -3.77 -14.05 0.87
CA LYS A 124 -2.42 -13.50 0.67
C LYS A 124 -2.29 -12.62 -0.55
N ILE A 125 -3.12 -12.83 -1.57
CA ILE A 125 -3.04 -12.12 -2.84
C ILE A 125 -4.15 -11.09 -2.92
N ILE A 126 -3.77 -9.84 -3.18
CA ILE A 126 -4.69 -8.75 -3.49
C ILE A 126 -4.74 -8.63 -5.00
N ARG A 127 -5.79 -9.21 -5.60
CA ARG A 127 -5.97 -9.30 -7.04
C ARG A 127 -6.19 -7.91 -7.65
N ASP A 128 -5.63 -7.69 -8.85
CA ASP A 128 -5.80 -6.43 -9.56
C ASP A 128 -7.22 -6.30 -10.13
N PRO A 129 -8.01 -5.31 -9.67
CA PRO A 129 -9.39 -5.13 -10.16
C PRO A 129 -9.48 -4.25 -11.41
N TYR A 130 -8.38 -3.83 -11.99
CA TYR A 130 -8.33 -2.84 -13.07
C TYR A 130 -9.20 -3.22 -14.27
N TYR A 131 -9.19 -4.51 -14.66
CA TYR A 131 -9.94 -5.00 -15.81
C TYR A 131 -11.35 -5.47 -15.47
N ASP A 132 -11.80 -5.31 -14.23
CA ASP A 132 -13.15 -5.68 -13.82
C ASP A 132 -14.17 -4.71 -14.43
N THR A 133 -15.39 -5.22 -14.67
CA THR A 133 -16.48 -4.45 -15.29
C THR A 133 -17.40 -3.80 -14.26
N ASP A 134 -17.26 -4.14 -12.97
CA ASP A 134 -18.06 -3.58 -11.89
C ASP A 134 -17.16 -3.18 -10.71
N LEU A 135 -17.79 -2.73 -9.62
CA LEU A 135 -17.08 -2.24 -8.45
C LEU A 135 -16.78 -3.32 -7.39
N LYS A 136 -17.23 -4.55 -7.59
CA LYS A 136 -17.09 -5.62 -6.59
C LYS A 136 -15.64 -5.93 -6.28
N GLY A 137 -14.76 -5.94 -7.30
CA GLY A 137 -13.34 -6.16 -7.12
C GLY A 137 -12.68 -5.06 -6.29
N PHE A 138 -13.10 -3.82 -6.49
CA PHE A 138 -12.60 -2.69 -5.71
C PHE A 138 -13.06 -2.77 -4.25
N GLU A 139 -14.30 -3.18 -4.01
CA GLU A 139 -14.82 -3.42 -2.65
C GLU A 139 -14.03 -4.54 -1.97
N HIS A 140 -13.72 -5.61 -2.69
CA HIS A 140 -12.95 -6.73 -2.15
C HIS A 140 -11.53 -6.29 -1.77
N VAL A 141 -10.87 -5.51 -2.62
CA VAL A 141 -9.55 -4.92 -2.32
C VAL A 141 -9.63 -4.04 -1.07
N PHE A 142 -10.69 -3.22 -0.96
CA PHE A 142 -10.90 -2.37 0.21
C PHE A 142 -10.98 -3.21 1.49
N GLU A 143 -11.76 -4.29 1.49
CA GLU A 143 -11.91 -5.18 2.64
C GLU A 143 -10.59 -5.85 3.02
N GLN A 144 -9.83 -6.33 2.02
CA GLN A 144 -8.50 -6.90 2.24
C GLN A 144 -7.55 -5.88 2.86
N CYS A 145 -7.53 -4.66 2.33
CA CYS A 145 -6.70 -3.57 2.87
C CYS A 145 -7.07 -3.22 4.31
N MET A 146 -8.36 -3.23 4.63
CA MET A 146 -8.84 -2.99 6.01
C MET A 146 -8.29 -4.06 6.96
N ARG A 147 -8.43 -5.33 6.61
CA ARG A 147 -7.97 -6.44 7.47
C ARG A 147 -6.46 -6.43 7.65
N CYS A 148 -5.72 -6.29 6.54
CA CYS A 148 -4.25 -6.27 6.58
C CYS A 148 -3.73 -5.07 7.36
N SER A 149 -4.30 -3.90 7.14
CA SER A 149 -3.91 -2.67 7.84
C SER A 149 -4.12 -2.77 9.35
N LYS A 150 -5.28 -3.29 9.77
CA LYS A 150 -5.56 -3.53 11.18
C LYS A 150 -4.53 -4.46 11.81
N ALA A 151 -4.22 -5.55 11.12
CA ALA A 151 -3.25 -6.53 11.62
C ALA A 151 -1.85 -5.91 11.77
N VAL A 152 -1.40 -5.13 10.79
CA VAL A 152 -0.09 -4.48 10.86
C VAL A 152 -0.06 -3.42 11.97
N LEU A 153 -1.12 -2.63 12.11
CA LEU A 153 -1.20 -1.61 13.17
C LEU A 153 -1.21 -2.22 14.57
N ASP A 154 -1.84 -3.40 14.72
CA ASP A 154 -1.93 -4.09 16.02
C ASP A 154 -0.64 -4.85 16.36
N ASN A 155 0.01 -5.45 15.37
CA ASN A 155 1.12 -6.41 15.58
C ASN A 155 2.49 -5.89 15.13
N GLY A 156 2.54 -4.78 14.39
CA GLY A 156 3.77 -4.27 13.79
C GLY A 156 4.13 -5.00 12.49
N ILE A 157 5.28 -4.59 11.92
CA ILE A 157 5.78 -5.14 10.64
C ILE A 157 6.74 -6.32 10.82
N TYR A 158 7.04 -6.67 12.05
CA TYR A 158 7.98 -7.75 12.40
C TYR A 158 7.28 -8.94 13.04
#